data_10a337d8f8e07f7d55b60b7a029d71b7
#
_entry.id   10a337d8f8e07f7d55b60b7a029d71b7
#
_cell.length_a   1.000
_cell.length_b   1.000
_cell.length_c   1.000
_cell.angle_alpha   90.00
_cell.angle_beta   90.00
_cell.angle_gamma   90.00
#
_symmetry.space_group_name_H-M   'P 1'
#
loop_
_entity.id
_entity.type
_entity.pdbx_description
1 polymer ?
#
loop_
_entity_poly.entity_id
_entity_poly.type
_entity_poly.pdbx_seq_one_letter_code
_entity_poly.pdbx_strand_id
1 'polypeptide(L)'
;MSLELDARQRAMLQEMGITVWQAETLYLEDEPALIVALPAVVEKPQIAINKIAPQAVNTPANAQKQPLNPLNPVTKPNPAKIERPALVLQPMPAGLQEMDWPTLQQTAQACQACQLCKGRHGIVFGTPAAMPQADWLIVGDPPTESDEAAGTPFTGEAGVLLGNMLKAMGLSKEQVTLTPAVKCRTEGQSTGAQELAQCEAFLRRQVALSRPKMILAMGRYAAQALLANTVSNPVPPLGQLRGAVHSYQGIPVVVTYSPANLLRNPADKAKAWADLCLAKAALQN
;
A
#
# COMPACT_ATOMS: atom_id res chain seq x y z
N MET A 1 -7.26 24.78 -8.18
CA MET A 1 -7.07 24.09 -9.46
C MET A 1 -8.14 23.01 -9.53
N SER A 2 -9.14 23.22 -10.39
CA SER A 2 -10.18 22.21 -10.67
C SER A 2 -9.55 21.14 -11.55
N LEU A 3 -9.58 19.87 -11.10
CA LEU A 3 -9.18 18.73 -11.92
C LEU A 3 -10.27 18.53 -12.99
N GLU A 4 -9.96 18.87 -14.23
CA GLU A 4 -10.82 18.53 -15.36
C GLU A 4 -10.72 17.03 -15.61
N LEU A 5 -11.63 16.28 -15.01
CA LEU A 5 -11.72 14.82 -15.17
C LEU A 5 -12.68 14.50 -16.31
N ASP A 6 -12.28 13.62 -17.23
CA ASP A 6 -13.19 13.08 -18.25
C ASP A 6 -14.21 12.09 -17.64
N ALA A 7 -15.25 11.74 -18.39
CA ALA A 7 -16.32 10.85 -17.94
C ALA A 7 -15.79 9.48 -17.50
N ARG A 8 -14.75 8.96 -18.18
CA ARG A 8 -14.13 7.67 -17.87
C ARG A 8 -13.33 7.75 -16.57
N GLN A 9 -12.57 8.81 -16.37
CA GLN A 9 -11.80 9.03 -15.13
C GLN A 9 -12.72 9.16 -13.91
N ARG A 10 -13.89 9.82 -14.07
CA ARG A 10 -14.90 9.94 -13.00
C ARG A 10 -15.53 8.59 -12.64
N ALA A 11 -15.93 7.80 -13.64
CA ALA A 11 -16.47 6.47 -13.40
C ALA A 11 -15.46 5.56 -12.67
N MET A 12 -14.19 5.67 -13.01
CA MET A 12 -13.12 4.92 -12.37
C MET A 12 -12.86 5.36 -10.93
N LEU A 13 -12.90 6.65 -10.63
CA LEU A 13 -12.79 7.16 -9.26
C LEU A 13 -13.97 6.69 -8.41
N GLN A 14 -15.15 6.62 -8.99
CA GLN A 14 -16.35 6.11 -8.33
C GLN A 14 -16.23 4.60 -8.02
N GLU A 15 -15.72 3.79 -8.95
CA GLU A 15 -15.41 2.37 -8.72
C GLU A 15 -14.36 2.17 -7.62
N MET A 16 -13.42 3.12 -7.47
CA MET A 16 -12.43 3.15 -6.38
C MET A 16 -13.00 3.68 -5.05
N GLY A 17 -14.31 3.97 -4.97
CA GLY A 17 -14.95 4.52 -3.78
C GLY A 17 -14.61 5.98 -3.49
N ILE A 18 -14.20 6.75 -4.51
CA ILE A 18 -13.93 8.19 -4.40
C ILE A 18 -15.13 8.95 -4.96
N THR A 19 -15.84 9.70 -4.11
CA THR A 19 -16.90 10.60 -4.54
C THR A 19 -16.28 11.87 -5.13
N VAL A 20 -16.48 12.08 -6.43
CA VAL A 20 -16.04 13.31 -7.11
C VAL A 20 -17.23 14.28 -7.10
N TRP A 21 -17.09 15.36 -6.33
CA TRP A 21 -18.07 16.45 -6.32
C TRP A 21 -17.91 17.28 -7.59
N GLN A 22 -19.00 17.44 -8.34
CA GLN A 22 -19.10 18.40 -9.44
C GLN A 22 -19.78 19.65 -8.92
N ALA A 23 -19.25 20.81 -9.27
CA ALA A 23 -20.07 22.02 -9.23
C ALA A 23 -21.14 21.85 -10.32
N GLU A 24 -22.39 21.69 -9.94
CA GLU A 24 -23.51 21.81 -10.87
C GLU A 24 -23.43 23.20 -11.48
N THR A 25 -23.05 23.27 -12.75
CA THR A 25 -23.34 24.46 -13.55
C THR A 25 -24.85 24.47 -13.76
N LEU A 26 -25.53 25.31 -13.00
CA LEU A 26 -26.92 25.65 -13.27
C LEU A 26 -26.95 26.28 -14.66
N TYR A 27 -27.27 25.49 -15.67
CA TYR A 27 -27.72 26.01 -16.95
C TYR A 27 -29.07 26.69 -16.67
N LEU A 28 -29.07 28.02 -16.64
CA LEU A 28 -30.29 28.81 -16.79
C LEU A 28 -30.71 28.61 -18.25
N GLU A 29 -31.58 27.65 -18.50
CA GLU A 29 -32.35 27.61 -19.72
C GLU A 29 -33.33 28.79 -19.66
N ASP A 30 -33.23 29.72 -20.59
CA ASP A 30 -34.17 30.78 -20.86
C ASP A 30 -35.52 30.18 -21.28
N GLU A 31 -36.47 30.05 -20.35
CA GLU A 31 -37.88 29.86 -20.67
C GLU A 31 -38.68 31.12 -20.28
N PRO A 32 -39.61 31.55 -21.12
CA PRO A 32 -40.31 32.80 -20.94
C PRO A 32 -41.28 32.78 -19.72
N ALA A 33 -41.26 33.85 -18.99
CA ALA A 33 -41.97 34.10 -17.77
C ALA A 33 -43.50 33.86 -17.85
N LEU A 34 -43.96 32.89 -17.09
CA LEU A 34 -45.36 32.82 -16.65
C LEU A 34 -45.44 33.26 -15.19
N ILE A 35 -45.94 34.49 -15.00
CA ILE A 35 -46.17 35.09 -13.67
C ILE A 35 -47.33 34.33 -13.03
N VAL A 36 -47.10 33.48 -12.07
CA VAL A 36 -48.11 32.97 -11.15
C VAL A 36 -47.78 33.48 -9.75
N ALA A 37 -48.75 34.19 -9.16
CA ALA A 37 -48.63 34.83 -7.85
C ALA A 37 -48.39 33.82 -6.72
N LEU A 38 -47.41 34.16 -5.84
CA LEU A 38 -47.09 33.44 -4.60
C LEU A 38 -48.15 33.75 -3.52
N PRO A 39 -48.61 32.79 -2.73
CA PRO A 39 -49.18 33.03 -1.42
C PRO A 39 -48.09 33.09 -0.35
N ALA A 40 -48.39 33.94 0.64
CA ALA A 40 -47.54 34.43 1.71
C ALA A 40 -47.03 33.34 2.69
N VAL A 41 -45.78 33.58 3.12
CA VAL A 41 -45.23 33.41 4.47
C VAL A 41 -45.63 32.17 5.27
N VAL A 42 -44.71 31.23 5.41
CA VAL A 42 -44.68 30.29 6.53
C VAL A 42 -43.45 30.60 7.39
N GLU A 43 -43.73 30.93 8.66
CA GLU A 43 -42.80 31.26 9.72
C GLU A 43 -41.80 30.09 9.97
N LYS A 44 -40.54 30.45 10.16
CA LYS A 44 -39.50 29.54 10.64
C LYS A 44 -39.68 29.23 12.12
N PRO A 45 -39.63 27.98 12.58
CA PRO A 45 -39.57 27.69 14.00
C PRO A 45 -38.17 28.09 14.55
N GLN A 46 -38.19 28.98 15.53
CA GLN A 46 -37.02 29.34 16.35
C GLN A 46 -36.74 28.20 17.31
N ILE A 47 -35.58 27.58 17.14
CA ILE A 47 -35.04 26.64 18.13
C ILE A 47 -34.43 27.46 19.27
N ALA A 48 -35.07 27.41 20.44
CA ALA A 48 -34.56 28.03 21.67
C ALA A 48 -33.26 27.30 22.14
N ILE A 49 -32.17 28.03 22.14
CA ILE A 49 -30.89 27.57 22.75
C ILE A 49 -31.02 27.80 24.25
N ASN A 50 -31.28 26.73 25.00
CA ASN A 50 -31.15 26.75 26.46
C ASN A 50 -29.66 26.89 26.85
N LYS A 51 -29.33 28.06 27.40
CA LYS A 51 -28.05 28.32 28.08
C LYS A 51 -28.03 27.51 29.39
N ILE A 52 -27.22 26.45 29.43
CA ILE A 52 -26.90 25.76 30.67
C ILE A 52 -25.82 26.61 31.35
N ALA A 53 -26.15 27.14 32.52
CA ALA A 53 -25.19 27.84 33.38
C ALA A 53 -24.18 26.87 33.98
N PRO A 54 -22.88 27.25 34.17
CA PRO A 54 -21.91 26.42 34.77
C PRO A 54 -22.18 26.28 36.27
N GLN A 55 -22.40 25.06 36.74
CA GLN A 55 -22.42 24.74 38.18
C GLN A 55 -21.03 24.79 38.75
N ALA A 56 -20.84 25.58 39.79
CA ALA A 56 -19.64 25.66 40.60
C ALA A 56 -19.42 24.33 41.34
N VAL A 57 -18.32 23.65 41.02
CA VAL A 57 -17.86 22.49 41.78
C VAL A 57 -17.12 22.99 43.00
N ASN A 58 -17.70 22.76 44.20
CA ASN A 58 -17.07 23.02 45.51
C ASN A 58 -15.88 22.06 45.68
N THR A 59 -14.68 22.63 45.77
CA THR A 59 -13.46 21.93 46.18
C THR A 59 -13.36 21.98 47.69
N PRO A 60 -13.25 20.87 48.41
CA PRO A 60 -12.92 20.90 49.83
C PRO A 60 -11.44 21.23 50.02
N ALA A 61 -11.19 22.36 50.68
CA ALA A 61 -9.88 22.73 51.20
C ALA A 61 -9.58 21.85 52.43
N ASN A 62 -8.69 20.90 52.28
CA ASN A 62 -7.71 20.50 53.33
C ASN A 62 -6.87 19.32 52.81
N ALA A 63 -5.68 19.60 52.34
CA ALA A 63 -4.63 18.59 52.16
C ALA A 63 -3.32 19.23 52.70
N GLN A 64 -2.91 18.73 53.83
CA GLN A 64 -1.68 19.06 54.51
C GLN A 64 -0.49 18.86 53.57
N LYS A 65 0.38 19.88 53.49
CA LYS A 65 1.68 19.83 52.82
C LYS A 65 2.59 18.83 53.53
N GLN A 66 2.77 17.65 52.94
CA GLN A 66 3.89 16.78 53.29
C GLN A 66 5.13 17.22 52.48
N PRO A 67 6.34 17.27 53.11
CA PRO A 67 7.56 17.61 52.39
C PRO A 67 7.91 16.49 51.40
N LEU A 68 8.11 16.87 50.13
CA LEU A 68 8.60 15.99 49.09
C LEU A 68 10.04 15.56 49.40
N ASN A 69 10.23 14.28 49.66
CA ASN A 69 11.55 13.67 49.63
C ASN A 69 12.17 13.82 48.25
N PRO A 70 13.48 14.14 48.13
CA PRO A 70 14.14 14.19 46.84
C PRO A 70 14.10 12.80 46.19
N LEU A 71 13.44 12.72 45.06
CA LEU A 71 13.41 11.52 44.21
C LEU A 71 14.84 11.18 43.78
N ASN A 72 15.32 10.04 44.24
CA ASN A 72 16.52 9.42 43.65
C ASN A 72 16.41 9.39 42.12
N PRO A 73 17.48 9.70 41.38
CA PRO A 73 17.44 9.61 39.93
C PRO A 73 17.12 8.17 39.55
N VAL A 74 15.95 7.99 38.93
CA VAL A 74 15.58 6.73 38.30
C VAL A 74 16.60 6.50 37.18
N THR A 75 17.59 5.66 37.44
CA THR A 75 18.47 5.12 36.40
C THR A 75 17.57 4.41 35.38
N LYS A 76 17.43 5.00 34.20
CA LYS A 76 16.79 4.34 33.07
C LYS A 76 17.47 2.97 32.90
N PRO A 77 16.71 1.86 32.92
CA PRO A 77 17.32 0.57 32.62
C PRO A 77 17.95 0.66 31.23
N ASN A 78 19.27 0.51 31.20
CA ASN A 78 19.99 0.36 29.94
C ASN A 78 19.31 -0.81 29.20
N PRO A 79 18.78 -0.62 27.96
CA PRO A 79 18.23 -1.74 27.24
C PRO A 79 19.36 -2.75 27.08
N ALA A 80 19.29 -3.83 27.86
CA ALA A 80 20.22 -4.93 27.74
C ALA A 80 20.22 -5.32 26.25
N LYS A 81 21.36 -5.10 25.60
CA LYS A 81 21.61 -5.54 24.25
C LYS A 81 21.46 -7.05 24.28
N ILE A 82 20.26 -7.53 23.95
CA ILE A 82 20.03 -8.96 23.78
C ILE A 82 20.94 -9.34 22.61
N GLU A 83 22.12 -9.85 22.90
CA GLU A 83 22.99 -10.44 21.93
C GLU A 83 22.27 -11.70 21.41
N ARG A 84 21.55 -11.52 20.33
CA ARG A 84 20.94 -12.65 19.61
C ARG A 84 22.12 -13.49 19.10
N PRO A 85 22.13 -14.81 19.34
CA PRO A 85 23.19 -15.67 18.81
C PRO A 85 23.34 -15.41 17.32
N ALA A 86 24.59 -15.21 16.88
CA ALA A 86 24.90 -14.95 15.49
C ALA A 86 24.29 -16.07 14.64
N LEU A 87 23.37 -15.70 13.75
CA LEU A 87 22.72 -16.64 12.86
C LEU A 87 23.73 -17.06 11.81
N VAL A 88 24.01 -18.32 11.74
CA VAL A 88 24.62 -18.91 10.55
C VAL A 88 23.50 -18.96 9.50
N LEU A 89 23.43 -17.89 8.69
CA LEU A 89 22.54 -17.86 7.53
C LEU A 89 23.09 -18.85 6.50
N GLN A 90 22.19 -19.63 5.92
CA GLN A 90 22.60 -20.51 4.82
C GLN A 90 22.77 -19.68 3.54
N PRO A 91 23.68 -20.06 2.64
CA PRO A 91 23.76 -19.41 1.34
C PRO A 91 22.44 -19.59 0.57
N MET A 92 22.19 -18.68 -0.37
CA MET A 92 21.06 -18.84 -1.29
C MET A 92 21.15 -20.19 -2.01
N PRO A 93 20.03 -20.90 -2.20
CA PRO A 93 20.00 -22.13 -2.97
C PRO A 93 20.57 -21.92 -4.37
N ALA A 94 21.36 -22.84 -4.85
CA ALA A 94 21.92 -22.82 -6.21
C ALA A 94 20.84 -23.21 -7.24
N GLY A 95 21.06 -22.85 -8.50
CA GLY A 95 20.23 -23.30 -9.62
C GLY A 95 18.84 -22.63 -9.71
N LEU A 96 18.56 -21.58 -8.95
CA LEU A 96 17.27 -20.87 -8.99
C LEU A 96 16.89 -20.41 -10.40
N GLN A 97 17.86 -20.12 -11.25
CA GLN A 97 17.64 -19.60 -12.61
C GLN A 97 17.04 -20.64 -13.57
N GLU A 98 17.13 -21.90 -13.23
CA GLU A 98 16.64 -23.01 -14.07
C GLU A 98 15.32 -23.60 -13.58
N MET A 99 14.90 -23.25 -12.35
CA MET A 99 13.71 -23.80 -11.72
C MET A 99 12.42 -23.27 -12.40
N ASP A 100 11.43 -24.13 -12.56
CA ASP A 100 10.07 -23.76 -12.85
C ASP A 100 9.36 -23.16 -11.62
N TRP A 101 8.14 -22.69 -11.77
CA TRP A 101 7.38 -22.03 -10.68
C TRP A 101 7.16 -22.95 -9.46
N PRO A 102 6.68 -24.20 -9.61
CA PRO A 102 6.49 -25.12 -8.47
C PRO A 102 7.78 -25.42 -7.72
N THR A 103 8.85 -25.76 -8.43
CA THR A 103 10.16 -26.06 -7.83
C THR A 103 10.74 -24.85 -7.12
N LEU A 104 10.61 -23.66 -7.71
CA LEU A 104 11.07 -22.41 -7.12
C LEU A 104 10.29 -22.10 -5.82
N GLN A 105 8.97 -22.35 -5.78
CA GLN A 105 8.14 -22.21 -4.60
C GLN A 105 8.56 -23.17 -3.49
N GLN A 106 8.79 -24.44 -3.80
CA GLN A 106 9.26 -25.43 -2.82
C GLN A 106 10.63 -25.02 -2.26
N THR A 107 11.54 -24.54 -3.12
CA THR A 107 12.85 -24.05 -2.70
C THR A 107 12.72 -22.83 -1.78
N ALA A 108 11.78 -21.92 -2.05
CA ALA A 108 11.51 -20.78 -1.18
C ALA A 108 10.97 -21.21 0.19
N GLN A 109 10.15 -22.28 0.26
CA GLN A 109 9.66 -22.83 1.52
C GLN A 109 10.80 -23.34 2.42
N ALA A 110 11.80 -23.96 1.83
CA ALA A 110 12.98 -24.47 2.55
C ALA A 110 14.06 -23.40 2.79
N CYS A 111 13.94 -22.20 2.22
CA CYS A 111 14.97 -21.16 2.24
C CYS A 111 15.28 -20.68 3.67
N GLN A 112 16.58 -20.58 4.01
CA GLN A 112 17.12 -20.09 5.28
C GLN A 112 18.19 -19.02 5.07
N ALA A 113 18.13 -18.27 3.98
CA ALA A 113 19.16 -17.32 3.59
C ALA A 113 19.08 -15.96 4.32
N CYS A 114 17.97 -15.65 5.01
CA CYS A 114 17.84 -14.41 5.76
C CYS A 114 17.11 -14.61 7.10
N GLN A 115 17.10 -13.57 7.94
CA GLN A 115 16.51 -13.63 9.28
C GLN A 115 15.00 -13.86 9.27
N LEU A 116 14.29 -13.51 8.20
CA LEU A 116 12.85 -13.68 8.10
C LEU A 116 12.41 -15.16 8.06
N CYS A 117 13.33 -16.11 7.84
CA CYS A 117 12.99 -17.52 7.92
C CYS A 117 12.69 -18.00 9.34
N LYS A 118 13.16 -17.27 10.36
CA LYS A 118 12.91 -17.60 11.76
C LYS A 118 11.55 -17.09 12.20
N GLY A 119 10.75 -17.99 12.73
CA GLY A 119 9.41 -17.64 13.25
C GLY A 119 8.37 -17.38 12.19
N ARG A 120 8.66 -17.61 10.89
CA ARG A 120 7.62 -17.65 9.87
C ARG A 120 6.76 -18.88 10.06
N HIS A 121 5.45 -18.76 9.90
CA HIS A 121 4.52 -19.87 9.90
C HIS A 121 4.36 -20.46 8.50
N GLY A 122 4.55 -19.64 7.47
CA GLY A 122 4.48 -20.03 6.07
C GLY A 122 5.22 -19.06 5.18
N ILE A 123 5.17 -19.29 3.88
CA ILE A 123 5.64 -18.33 2.88
C ILE A 123 4.49 -17.79 2.06
N VAL A 124 4.64 -16.56 1.60
CA VAL A 124 3.79 -15.95 0.58
C VAL A 124 4.62 -15.84 -0.68
N PHE A 125 4.52 -16.86 -1.54
CA PHE A 125 5.37 -16.93 -2.71
C PHE A 125 4.90 -16.03 -3.85
N GLY A 126 3.60 -15.90 -3.99
CA GLY A 126 2.94 -15.19 -5.06
C GLY A 126 2.00 -16.09 -5.86
N THR A 127 1.18 -15.47 -6.68
CA THR A 127 0.21 -16.16 -7.54
C THR A 127 0.63 -15.93 -8.98
N PRO A 128 0.94 -17.00 -9.74
CA PRO A 128 1.21 -16.86 -11.16
C PRO A 128 -0.07 -16.44 -11.89
N ALA A 129 0.07 -15.77 -13.01
CA ALA A 129 -1.07 -15.55 -13.90
C ALA A 129 -1.59 -16.89 -14.43
N ALA A 130 -2.90 -16.98 -14.66
CA ALA A 130 -3.51 -18.17 -15.24
C ALA A 130 -3.13 -18.35 -16.72
N MET A 131 -2.70 -17.27 -17.38
CA MET A 131 -2.24 -17.28 -18.79
C MET A 131 -0.74 -17.61 -18.89
N PRO A 132 -0.29 -18.24 -19.96
CA PRO A 132 1.12 -18.61 -20.14
C PRO A 132 2.07 -17.41 -20.10
N GLN A 133 1.58 -16.21 -20.34
CA GLN A 133 2.34 -14.96 -20.32
C GLN A 133 1.50 -13.88 -19.65
N ALA A 134 1.93 -13.45 -18.46
CA ALA A 134 1.31 -12.33 -17.78
C ALA A 134 1.81 -11.02 -18.38
N ASP A 135 0.90 -10.16 -18.84
CA ASP A 135 1.29 -8.83 -19.31
C ASP A 135 1.79 -7.96 -18.14
N TRP A 136 1.31 -8.22 -16.94
CA TRP A 136 1.60 -7.44 -15.75
C TRP A 136 2.16 -8.28 -14.60
N LEU A 137 3.22 -7.79 -13.99
CA LEU A 137 3.71 -8.27 -12.71
C LEU A 137 3.49 -7.18 -11.65
N ILE A 138 2.79 -7.53 -10.59
CA ILE A 138 2.58 -6.63 -9.45
C ILE A 138 3.43 -7.11 -8.30
N VAL A 139 4.37 -6.26 -7.88
CA VAL A 139 5.25 -6.52 -6.75
C VAL A 139 4.76 -5.68 -5.56
N GLY A 140 4.42 -6.35 -4.46
CA GLY A 140 3.94 -5.71 -3.23
C GLY A 140 4.99 -5.58 -2.16
N ASP A 141 4.63 -4.88 -1.09
CA ASP A 141 5.39 -4.82 0.16
C ASP A 141 5.49 -6.22 0.81
N PRO A 142 6.26 -6.41 1.90
CA PRO A 142 6.32 -7.66 2.64
C PRO A 142 4.94 -8.17 3.04
N PRO A 143 4.75 -9.50 3.14
CA PRO A 143 3.47 -10.11 3.48
C PRO A 143 2.93 -9.62 4.84
N THR A 144 1.62 -9.49 4.92
CA THR A 144 0.88 -9.30 6.17
C THR A 144 0.60 -10.64 6.85
N GLU A 145 0.06 -10.60 8.06
CA GLU A 145 -0.38 -11.81 8.77
C GLU A 145 -1.48 -12.55 8.01
N SER A 146 -2.44 -11.80 7.46
CA SER A 146 -3.51 -12.37 6.65
C SER A 146 -2.99 -12.98 5.34
N ASP A 147 -1.95 -12.40 4.74
CA ASP A 147 -1.31 -12.97 3.55
C ASP A 147 -0.60 -14.29 3.88
N GLU A 148 0.11 -14.35 5.03
CA GLU A 148 0.78 -15.56 5.49
C GLU A 148 -0.22 -16.67 5.79
N ALA A 149 -1.31 -16.35 6.50
CA ALA A 149 -2.37 -17.31 6.81
C ALA A 149 -3.06 -17.87 5.54
N ALA A 150 -3.24 -17.02 4.51
CA ALA A 150 -3.84 -17.43 3.24
C ALA A 150 -2.82 -18.03 2.25
N GLY A 151 -1.52 -17.88 2.47
CA GLY A 151 -0.46 -18.28 1.53
C GLY A 151 -0.42 -17.48 0.23
N THR A 152 -1.18 -16.38 0.14
CA THR A 152 -1.31 -15.55 -1.07
C THR A 152 -1.14 -14.07 -0.73
N PRO A 153 -0.50 -13.26 -1.62
CA PRO A 153 -0.33 -11.83 -1.38
C PRO A 153 -1.64 -11.05 -1.60
N PHE A 154 -1.72 -9.90 -0.97
CA PHE A 154 -2.85 -8.96 -1.11
C PHE A 154 -4.19 -9.56 -0.69
N THR A 155 -4.28 -10.03 0.53
CA THR A 155 -5.52 -10.50 1.15
C THR A 155 -6.29 -9.38 1.84
N GLY A 156 -7.49 -9.68 2.32
CA GLY A 156 -8.34 -8.74 3.06
C GLY A 156 -8.71 -7.49 2.26
N GLU A 157 -8.91 -6.37 2.94
CA GLU A 157 -9.34 -5.10 2.32
C GLU A 157 -8.33 -4.56 1.29
N ALA A 158 -7.03 -4.77 1.53
CA ALA A 158 -5.98 -4.39 0.57
C ALA A 158 -6.11 -5.15 -0.74
N GLY A 159 -6.47 -6.43 -0.68
CA GLY A 159 -6.71 -7.25 -1.85
C GLY A 159 -7.99 -6.90 -2.59
N VAL A 160 -9.05 -6.49 -1.87
CA VAL A 160 -10.28 -5.97 -2.48
C VAL A 160 -9.98 -4.66 -3.23
N LEU A 161 -9.25 -3.73 -2.60
CA LEU A 161 -8.86 -2.47 -3.24
C LEU A 161 -7.99 -2.73 -4.47
N LEU A 162 -7.00 -3.63 -4.40
CA LEU A 162 -6.19 -4.01 -5.55
C LEU A 162 -7.07 -4.56 -6.69
N GLY A 163 -8.02 -5.44 -6.38
CA GLY A 163 -8.96 -5.97 -7.35
C GLY A 163 -9.74 -4.87 -8.08
N ASN A 164 -10.22 -3.87 -7.35
CA ASN A 164 -10.92 -2.71 -7.93
C ASN A 164 -9.98 -1.84 -8.79
N MET A 165 -8.72 -1.65 -8.35
CA MET A 165 -7.71 -0.93 -9.13
C MET A 165 -7.42 -1.64 -10.46
N LEU A 166 -7.26 -2.97 -10.45
CA LEU A 166 -7.06 -3.77 -11.66
C LEU A 166 -8.26 -3.69 -12.59
N LYS A 167 -9.47 -3.86 -12.06
CA LYS A 167 -10.71 -3.72 -12.82
C LYS A 167 -10.82 -2.35 -13.50
N ALA A 168 -10.48 -1.27 -12.76
CA ALA A 168 -10.47 0.09 -13.31
C ALA A 168 -9.44 0.28 -14.44
N MET A 169 -8.34 -0.47 -14.41
CA MET A 169 -7.37 -0.53 -15.52
C MET A 169 -7.84 -1.38 -16.70
N GLY A 170 -8.93 -2.12 -16.55
CA GLY A 170 -9.43 -3.10 -17.51
C GLY A 170 -8.67 -4.42 -17.50
N LEU A 171 -8.04 -4.74 -16.35
CA LEU A 171 -7.30 -5.98 -16.14
C LEU A 171 -8.12 -6.98 -15.32
N SER A 172 -8.01 -8.26 -15.66
CA SER A 172 -8.50 -9.35 -14.81
C SER A 172 -7.37 -9.92 -13.94
N LYS A 173 -7.73 -10.62 -12.87
CA LYS A 173 -6.73 -11.25 -11.99
C LYS A 173 -5.90 -12.32 -12.71
N GLU A 174 -6.47 -12.93 -13.72
CA GLU A 174 -5.85 -13.98 -14.54
C GLU A 174 -4.72 -13.45 -15.44
N GLN A 175 -4.75 -12.13 -15.74
CA GLN A 175 -3.76 -11.46 -16.58
C GLN A 175 -2.57 -10.92 -15.80
N VAL A 176 -2.59 -11.03 -14.47
CA VAL A 176 -1.55 -10.47 -13.61
C VAL A 176 -0.88 -11.53 -12.76
N THR A 177 0.44 -11.44 -12.65
CA THR A 177 1.20 -12.16 -11.64
C THR A 177 1.34 -11.29 -10.39
N LEU A 178 1.01 -11.82 -9.24
CA LEU A 178 1.14 -11.12 -7.95
C LEU A 178 2.28 -11.73 -7.15
N THR A 179 3.15 -10.90 -6.61
CA THR A 179 4.24 -11.38 -5.76
C THR A 179 4.65 -10.33 -4.72
N PRO A 180 5.00 -10.70 -3.48
CA PRO A 180 5.58 -9.77 -2.53
C PRO A 180 7.09 -9.59 -2.76
N ALA A 181 7.64 -8.45 -2.33
CA ALA A 181 9.08 -8.15 -2.41
C ALA A 181 9.93 -9.18 -1.64
N VAL A 182 9.46 -9.65 -0.50
CA VAL A 182 10.03 -10.77 0.26
C VAL A 182 8.97 -11.84 0.47
N LYS A 183 9.40 -13.11 0.62
CA LYS A 183 8.48 -14.25 0.67
C LYS A 183 8.07 -14.64 2.09
N CYS A 184 8.74 -14.09 3.09
CA CYS A 184 8.56 -14.43 4.50
C CYS A 184 8.11 -13.21 5.31
N ARG A 185 7.28 -13.48 6.33
CA ARG A 185 6.94 -12.55 7.40
C ARG A 185 7.47 -13.11 8.71
N THR A 186 7.97 -12.25 9.59
CA THR A 186 8.32 -12.63 10.96
C THR A 186 7.84 -11.54 11.91
N GLU A 187 7.16 -11.95 12.97
CA GLU A 187 6.69 -11.01 13.98
C GLU A 187 7.84 -10.27 14.64
N GLY A 188 7.65 -8.97 14.87
CA GLY A 188 8.62 -8.11 15.53
C GLY A 188 9.91 -7.86 14.74
N GLN A 189 10.04 -8.35 13.52
CA GLN A 189 11.17 -8.06 12.64
C GLN A 189 10.74 -7.18 11.45
N SER A 190 11.53 -6.15 11.20
CA SER A 190 11.36 -5.32 10.01
C SER A 190 12.16 -5.89 8.85
N THR A 191 11.59 -5.84 7.65
CA THR A 191 12.33 -6.12 6.42
C THR A 191 13.35 -5.01 6.19
N GLY A 192 14.63 -5.36 6.11
CA GLY A 192 15.71 -4.46 5.80
C GLY A 192 16.24 -4.65 4.37
N ALA A 193 17.27 -3.87 4.02
CA ALA A 193 17.91 -3.97 2.72
C ALA A 193 18.58 -5.34 2.49
N GLN A 194 19.07 -5.98 3.55
CA GLN A 194 19.70 -7.29 3.49
C GLN A 194 18.69 -8.38 3.12
N GLU A 195 17.52 -8.39 3.75
CA GLU A 195 16.46 -9.35 3.47
C GLU A 195 15.91 -9.18 2.05
N LEU A 196 15.75 -7.93 1.60
CA LEU A 196 15.34 -7.63 0.23
C LEU A 196 16.37 -8.16 -0.78
N ALA A 197 17.66 -7.88 -0.55
CA ALA A 197 18.73 -8.32 -1.44
C ALA A 197 18.82 -9.85 -1.52
N GLN A 198 18.66 -10.55 -0.39
CA GLN A 198 18.64 -12.02 -0.37
C GLN A 198 17.43 -12.58 -1.11
N CYS A 199 16.26 -12.00 -0.90
CA CYS A 199 15.02 -12.50 -1.49
C CYS A 199 14.87 -12.12 -2.98
N GLU A 200 15.66 -11.15 -3.47
CA GLU A 200 15.64 -10.68 -4.86
C GLU A 200 15.90 -11.80 -5.87
N ALA A 201 16.70 -12.80 -5.52
CA ALA A 201 16.98 -13.93 -6.41
C ALA A 201 15.69 -14.71 -6.79
N PHE A 202 14.76 -14.88 -5.85
CA PHE A 202 13.44 -15.46 -6.15
C PHE A 202 12.59 -14.53 -7.02
N LEU A 203 12.57 -13.23 -6.71
CA LEU A 203 11.83 -12.25 -7.49
C LEU A 203 12.34 -12.22 -8.93
N ARG A 204 13.65 -12.21 -9.13
CA ARG A 204 14.29 -12.24 -10.45
C ARG A 204 13.85 -13.45 -11.26
N ARG A 205 13.81 -14.63 -10.64
CA ARG A 205 13.33 -15.84 -11.33
C ARG A 205 11.84 -15.76 -11.65
N GLN A 206 11.01 -15.23 -10.75
CA GLN A 206 9.59 -15.02 -11.01
C GLN A 206 9.34 -14.07 -12.18
N VAL A 207 10.14 -12.99 -12.30
CA VAL A 207 10.11 -12.10 -13.46
C VAL A 207 10.46 -12.85 -14.75
N ALA A 208 11.54 -13.67 -14.73
CA ALA A 208 11.96 -14.46 -15.90
C ALA A 208 10.91 -15.51 -16.32
N LEU A 209 10.16 -16.07 -15.36
CA LEU A 209 9.10 -17.04 -15.65
C LEU A 209 7.82 -16.38 -16.17
N SER A 210 7.41 -15.27 -15.58
CA SER A 210 6.18 -14.56 -15.97
C SER A 210 6.34 -13.70 -17.21
N ARG A 211 7.57 -13.27 -17.56
CA ARG A 211 7.91 -12.44 -18.73
C ARG A 211 6.96 -11.25 -18.91
N PRO A 212 6.76 -10.43 -17.88
CA PRO A 212 5.79 -9.35 -17.96
C PRO A 212 6.26 -8.26 -18.93
N LYS A 213 5.31 -7.56 -19.53
CA LYS A 213 5.57 -6.37 -20.34
C LYS A 213 5.67 -5.11 -19.48
N MET A 214 5.10 -5.15 -18.26
CA MET A 214 5.08 -4.06 -17.29
C MET A 214 5.18 -4.60 -15.87
N ILE A 215 5.99 -3.94 -15.04
CA ILE A 215 6.05 -4.19 -13.59
C ILE A 215 5.44 -3.01 -12.84
N LEU A 216 4.51 -3.29 -11.93
CA LEU A 216 3.95 -2.30 -11.03
C LEU A 216 4.49 -2.53 -9.62
N ALA A 217 5.35 -1.63 -9.15
CA ALA A 217 5.93 -1.68 -7.81
C ALA A 217 5.01 -0.95 -6.82
N MET A 218 4.31 -1.70 -5.97
CA MET A 218 3.35 -1.18 -5.00
C MET A 218 3.97 -1.09 -3.60
N GLY A 219 4.45 0.10 -3.24
CA GLY A 219 5.04 0.40 -1.94
C GLY A 219 6.56 0.52 -1.95
N ARG A 220 7.10 0.96 -0.80
CA ARG A 220 8.53 1.29 -0.71
C ARG A 220 9.45 0.08 -0.81
N TYR A 221 9.04 -1.07 -0.26
CA TYR A 221 9.86 -2.27 -0.28
C TYR A 221 9.89 -2.90 -1.67
N ALA A 222 8.76 -2.85 -2.39
CA ALA A 222 8.70 -3.26 -3.79
C ALA A 222 9.61 -2.38 -4.67
N ALA A 223 9.55 -1.06 -4.49
CA ALA A 223 10.43 -0.13 -5.19
C ALA A 223 11.90 -0.38 -4.85
N GLN A 224 12.23 -0.61 -3.57
CA GLN A 224 13.60 -0.90 -3.14
C GLN A 224 14.11 -2.22 -3.71
N ALA A 225 13.30 -3.29 -3.72
CA ALA A 225 13.71 -4.58 -4.28
C ALA A 225 14.00 -4.52 -5.78
N LEU A 226 13.26 -3.71 -6.53
CA LEU A 226 13.40 -3.61 -7.98
C LEU A 226 14.43 -2.57 -8.41
N LEU A 227 14.59 -1.47 -7.68
CA LEU A 227 15.34 -0.30 -8.14
C LEU A 227 16.67 -0.07 -7.43
N ALA A 228 17.03 -0.89 -6.41
CA ALA A 228 18.27 -0.71 -5.64
C ALA A 228 19.54 -0.67 -6.50
N ASN A 229 19.54 -1.39 -7.62
CA ASN A 229 20.71 -1.49 -8.52
C ASN A 229 20.63 -0.52 -9.71
N THR A 230 19.51 0.19 -9.91
CA THR A 230 19.27 0.99 -11.12
C THR A 230 19.14 2.48 -10.87
N VAL A 231 18.70 2.90 -9.68
CA VAL A 231 18.46 4.32 -9.39
C VAL A 231 19.58 4.90 -8.55
N SER A 232 19.69 4.54 -7.31
CA SER A 232 20.76 4.96 -6.38
C SER A 232 20.70 4.13 -5.11
N ASN A 233 21.81 4.11 -4.38
CA ASN A 233 21.85 3.50 -3.05
C ASN A 233 22.28 4.56 -2.01
N PRO A 234 21.40 4.96 -1.06
CA PRO A 234 20.07 4.39 -0.83
C PRO A 234 19.02 4.80 -1.88
N VAL A 235 18.01 3.94 -2.07
CA VAL A 235 16.87 4.21 -2.95
C VAL A 235 16.09 5.41 -2.42
N PRO A 236 15.74 6.40 -3.27
CA PRO A 236 15.00 7.59 -2.84
C PRO A 236 13.64 7.26 -2.20
N PRO A 237 13.06 8.17 -1.42
CA PRO A 237 11.72 8.03 -0.90
C PRO A 237 10.68 7.78 -2.01
N LEU A 238 9.64 6.98 -1.70
CA LEU A 238 8.61 6.58 -2.66
C LEU A 238 8.02 7.76 -3.45
N GLY A 239 7.81 8.90 -2.78
CA GLY A 239 7.25 10.10 -3.41
C GLY A 239 8.11 10.68 -4.55
N GLN A 240 9.42 10.43 -4.56
CA GLN A 240 10.34 10.88 -5.61
C GLN A 240 10.45 9.87 -6.77
N LEU A 241 10.10 8.62 -6.52
CA LEU A 241 10.13 7.55 -7.52
C LEU A 241 8.84 7.46 -8.32
N ARG A 242 7.74 8.02 -7.80
CA ARG A 242 6.45 8.02 -8.47
C ARG A 242 6.41 9.02 -9.64
N GLY A 243 5.49 8.80 -10.57
CA GLY A 243 5.30 9.67 -11.72
C GLY A 243 6.38 9.56 -12.81
N ALA A 244 7.24 8.55 -12.72
CA ALA A 244 8.27 8.24 -13.71
C ALA A 244 8.24 6.75 -14.06
N VAL A 245 8.71 6.42 -15.27
CA VAL A 245 8.93 5.04 -15.71
C VAL A 245 10.40 4.71 -15.47
N HIS A 246 10.63 3.69 -14.65
CA HIS A 246 11.94 3.11 -14.37
C HIS A 246 12.12 1.84 -15.17
N SER A 247 13.25 1.16 -14.98
CA SER A 247 13.54 -0.12 -15.65
C SER A 247 14.09 -1.14 -14.67
N TYR A 248 13.64 -2.39 -14.80
CA TYR A 248 14.20 -3.56 -14.13
C TYR A 248 14.44 -4.64 -15.15
N GLN A 249 15.71 -5.01 -15.40
CA GLN A 249 16.10 -5.99 -16.42
C GLN A 249 15.55 -5.71 -17.82
N GLY A 250 15.44 -4.43 -18.20
CA GLY A 250 14.89 -4.01 -19.49
C GLY A 250 13.35 -3.91 -19.52
N ILE A 251 12.67 -4.31 -18.46
CA ILE A 251 11.21 -4.23 -18.35
C ILE A 251 10.83 -2.91 -17.69
N PRO A 252 9.85 -2.16 -18.24
CA PRO A 252 9.40 -0.90 -17.63
C PRO A 252 8.76 -1.15 -16.27
N VAL A 253 9.10 -0.28 -15.29
CA VAL A 253 8.62 -0.32 -13.91
C VAL A 253 7.97 1.01 -13.57
N VAL A 254 6.75 0.97 -13.07
CA VAL A 254 6.09 2.15 -12.48
C VAL A 254 5.91 1.92 -10.98
N VAL A 255 6.26 2.94 -10.19
CA VAL A 255 6.17 2.90 -8.73
C VAL A 255 4.91 3.61 -8.28
N THR A 256 4.17 3.00 -7.35
CA THR A 256 2.96 3.59 -6.75
C THR A 256 2.82 3.20 -5.28
N TYR A 257 1.81 3.75 -4.61
CA TYR A 257 1.49 3.39 -3.23
C TYR A 257 0.88 1.99 -3.13
N SER A 258 1.18 1.28 -2.04
CA SER A 258 0.55 -0.01 -1.76
C SER A 258 -0.93 0.17 -1.38
N PRO A 259 -1.82 -0.80 -1.71
CA PRO A 259 -3.23 -0.75 -1.34
C PRO A 259 -3.44 -0.54 0.16
N ALA A 260 -2.63 -1.17 1.01
CA ALA A 260 -2.67 -0.97 2.46
C ALA A 260 -2.36 0.47 2.88
N ASN A 261 -1.47 1.17 2.16
CA ASN A 261 -1.25 2.60 2.39
C ASN A 261 -2.46 3.43 1.96
N LEU A 262 -3.03 3.15 0.79
CA LEU A 262 -4.19 3.87 0.25
C LEU A 262 -5.46 3.74 1.11
N LEU A 263 -5.60 2.64 1.85
CA LEU A 263 -6.67 2.48 2.84
C LEU A 263 -6.46 3.41 4.04
N ARG A 264 -5.22 3.55 4.51
CA ARG A 264 -4.88 4.47 5.62
C ARG A 264 -4.87 5.93 5.20
N ASN A 265 -4.50 6.22 3.95
CA ASN A 265 -4.34 7.57 3.42
C ASN A 265 -5.15 7.73 2.11
N PRO A 266 -6.49 7.91 2.20
CA PRO A 266 -7.36 8.00 1.02
C PRO A 266 -6.99 9.14 0.05
N ALA A 267 -6.40 10.23 0.56
CA ALA A 267 -5.95 11.36 -0.26
C ALA A 267 -4.87 10.98 -1.30
N ASP A 268 -4.15 9.88 -1.09
CA ASP A 268 -3.15 9.40 -2.04
C ASP A 268 -3.72 8.55 -3.18
N LYS A 269 -5.02 8.19 -3.14
CA LYS A 269 -5.68 7.41 -4.21
C LYS A 269 -5.61 8.10 -5.57
N ALA A 270 -5.83 9.42 -5.63
CA ALA A 270 -5.71 10.17 -6.88
C ALA A 270 -4.29 10.11 -7.47
N LYS A 271 -3.27 10.17 -6.59
CA LYS A 271 -1.87 10.05 -7.01
C LYS A 271 -1.57 8.63 -7.53
N ALA A 272 -2.05 7.60 -6.82
CA ALA A 272 -1.91 6.22 -7.27
C ALA A 272 -2.60 6.00 -8.62
N TRP A 273 -3.76 6.60 -8.82
CA TRP A 273 -4.46 6.52 -10.10
C TRP A 273 -3.62 7.12 -11.25
N ALA A 274 -2.99 8.28 -11.04
CA ALA A 274 -2.09 8.87 -12.04
C ALA A 274 -0.93 7.94 -12.41
N ASP A 275 -0.35 7.21 -11.42
CA ASP A 275 0.69 6.22 -11.68
C ASP A 275 0.17 5.02 -12.49
N LEU A 276 -1.04 4.55 -12.21
CA LEU A 276 -1.67 3.46 -12.97
C LEU A 276 -1.92 3.86 -14.44
N CYS A 277 -2.38 5.10 -14.67
CA CYS A 277 -2.53 5.65 -16.01
C CYS A 277 -1.19 5.75 -16.73
N LEU A 278 -0.13 6.19 -16.04
CA LEU A 278 1.23 6.22 -16.58
C LEU A 278 1.71 4.82 -16.99
N ALA A 279 1.52 3.82 -16.13
CA ALA A 279 1.89 2.44 -16.42
C ALA A 279 1.16 1.90 -17.65
N LYS A 280 -0.15 2.21 -17.78
CA LYS A 280 -0.95 1.81 -18.93
C LYS A 280 -0.49 2.49 -20.23
N ALA A 281 -0.17 3.78 -20.17
CA ALA A 281 0.36 4.53 -21.32
C ALA A 281 1.74 4.00 -21.74
N ALA A 282 2.63 3.70 -20.80
CA ALA A 282 3.96 3.15 -21.06
C ALA A 282 3.93 1.74 -21.70
N LEU A 283 2.87 0.98 -21.52
CA LEU A 283 2.69 -0.33 -22.15
C LEU A 283 2.24 -0.22 -23.62
N GLN A 284 1.65 0.91 -24.01
CA GLN A 284 1.11 1.12 -25.36
C GLN A 284 2.14 1.70 -26.34
N ASN A 285 3.26 2.20 -25.81
CA ASN A 285 4.40 2.73 -26.59
C ASN A 285 5.46 1.66 -26.82
#